data_0711440a541c2f63cf15a716cac115bd
#
_entry.id   0711440a541c2f63cf15a716cac115bd
#
_cell.length_a   1.000
_cell.length_b   1.000
_cell.length_c   1.000
_cell.angle_alpha   90.00
_cell.angle_beta   90.00
_cell.angle_gamma   90.00
#
_symmetry.space_group_name_H-M   'P 1'
#
loop_
_entity.id
_entity.type
_entity.pdbx_description
1 polymer ?
#
loop_
_entity_poly.entity_id
_entity_poly.type
_entity_poly.pdbx_seq_one_letter_code
_entity_poly.pdbx_strand_id
1 'polypeptide(L)'
;FVDAEGYTHAPASESLFGSALPRPAGKIDTQTSYIVPLYFGLFNEKNKQLAIEHLKEAIARSHNTLTTGFIGTPYLNLVLSENGYDELAYTLFEQTEYPSWLYPVLQGATTMWERWNSYTIINGFGPVGMNSFNHYAYGAIQEWMFAYSIGIQRDEKQPGYKHILLQPRIGGSFTYIKGHYDTVYGRVESSWNKSDKEYTYQATIPANTTATLYLPVTDPSKVIEN
;
A
#
# COMPACT_ATOMS: atom_id res chain seq x y z
N PHE A 1 -11.95 6.79 -21.57
CA PHE A 1 -10.88 6.52 -20.60
C PHE A 1 -11.02 5.15 -19.93
N VAL A 2 -12.25 4.74 -19.67
CA VAL A 2 -12.61 3.43 -19.12
C VAL A 2 -13.73 2.86 -19.97
N ASP A 3 -13.60 1.61 -20.39
CA ASP A 3 -14.67 0.93 -21.15
C ASP A 3 -15.75 0.32 -20.24
N ALA A 4 -16.73 -0.32 -20.85
CA ALA A 4 -17.87 -0.92 -20.13
C ALA A 4 -17.44 -2.14 -19.27
N GLU A 5 -16.33 -2.75 -19.60
CA GLU A 5 -15.72 -3.88 -18.92
C GLU A 5 -14.75 -3.45 -17.80
N GLY A 6 -14.55 -2.15 -17.58
CA GLY A 6 -13.70 -1.61 -16.50
C GLY A 6 -12.21 -1.50 -16.84
N TYR A 7 -11.81 -1.72 -18.08
CA TYR A 7 -10.43 -1.54 -18.51
C TYR A 7 -10.12 -0.08 -18.81
N THR A 8 -8.90 0.33 -18.48
CA THR A 8 -8.40 1.65 -18.83
C THR A 8 -7.88 1.69 -20.26
N HIS A 9 -8.01 2.84 -20.90
CA HIS A 9 -7.55 3.07 -22.27
C HIS A 9 -6.68 4.31 -22.36
N ALA A 10 -5.55 4.19 -23.08
CA ALA A 10 -4.76 5.34 -23.47
C ALA A 10 -5.23 5.88 -24.84
N PRO A 11 -5.29 7.21 -25.01
CA PRO A 11 -5.38 7.80 -26.34
C PRO A 11 -4.09 7.50 -27.12
N ALA A 12 -4.15 7.58 -28.44
CA ALA A 12 -2.95 7.62 -29.26
C ALA A 12 -2.08 8.80 -28.78
N SER A 13 -0.80 8.57 -28.59
CA SER A 13 0.15 9.63 -28.24
C SER A 13 1.21 9.78 -29.30
N GLU A 14 1.44 11.01 -29.73
CA GLU A 14 2.66 11.38 -30.41
C GLU A 14 3.81 11.39 -29.36
N SER A 15 5.04 11.12 -29.79
CA SER A 15 6.19 11.12 -28.90
C SER A 15 6.34 12.48 -28.19
N LEU A 16 6.10 12.54 -26.90
CA LEU A 16 6.20 13.77 -26.10
C LEU A 16 7.66 14.17 -25.78
N PHE A 17 8.64 13.28 -25.98
CA PHE A 17 10.03 13.47 -25.56
C PHE A 17 11.06 13.00 -26.61
N GLY A 18 10.77 13.11 -27.89
CA GLY A 18 11.74 12.94 -28.98
C GLY A 18 12.37 11.53 -29.16
N SER A 19 12.22 10.64 -28.20
CA SER A 19 12.80 9.29 -28.20
C SER A 19 11.82 8.15 -27.97
N ALA A 20 10.57 8.44 -27.59
CA ALA A 20 9.56 7.41 -27.43
C ALA A 20 8.81 7.18 -28.76
N LEU A 21 8.66 5.93 -29.15
CA LEU A 21 7.83 5.57 -30.31
C LEU A 21 6.38 6.01 -30.08
N PRO A 22 5.68 6.48 -31.13
CA PRO A 22 4.25 6.75 -31.07
C PRO A 22 3.51 5.52 -30.55
N ARG A 23 2.60 5.69 -29.62
CA ARG A 23 1.77 4.61 -29.09
C ARG A 23 0.39 4.68 -29.75
N PRO A 24 -0.12 3.58 -30.33
CA PRO A 24 -1.50 3.55 -30.77
C PRO A 24 -2.45 3.69 -29.57
N ALA A 25 -3.63 4.22 -29.80
CA ALA A 25 -4.71 4.13 -28.83
C ALA A 25 -5.02 2.67 -28.51
N GLY A 26 -5.26 2.36 -27.26
CA GLY A 26 -5.56 0.99 -26.89
C GLY A 26 -5.78 0.76 -25.42
N LYS A 27 -6.20 -0.45 -25.11
CA LYS A 27 -6.38 -0.94 -23.74
C LYS A 27 -5.05 -0.98 -23.01
N ILE A 28 -5.07 -0.50 -21.77
CA ILE A 28 -3.97 -0.61 -20.82
C ILE A 28 -4.43 -1.54 -19.70
N ASP A 29 -3.71 -2.63 -19.51
CA ASP A 29 -4.01 -3.65 -18.51
C ASP A 29 -2.77 -3.90 -17.64
N THR A 30 -2.46 -2.92 -16.79
CA THR A 30 -1.32 -2.94 -15.86
C THR A 30 -1.77 -2.62 -14.45
N GLN A 31 -1.02 -3.06 -13.44
CA GLN A 31 -1.31 -2.70 -12.04
C GLN A 31 -1.50 -1.18 -11.89
N THR A 32 -0.57 -0.37 -12.40
CA THR A 32 -0.61 1.09 -12.27
C THR A 32 -1.84 1.72 -12.92
N SER A 33 -2.32 1.16 -14.05
CA SER A 33 -3.46 1.72 -14.78
C SER A 33 -4.78 1.61 -14.02
N TYR A 34 -4.87 0.70 -13.07
CA TYR A 34 -6.01 0.57 -12.15
C TYR A 34 -5.80 1.30 -10.84
N ILE A 35 -4.59 1.20 -10.25
CA ILE A 35 -4.27 1.76 -8.94
C ILE A 35 -4.51 3.27 -8.91
N VAL A 36 -3.94 4.00 -9.86
CA VAL A 36 -4.01 5.46 -9.86
C VAL A 36 -5.45 5.99 -9.97
N PRO A 37 -6.27 5.54 -10.94
CA PRO A 37 -7.65 5.98 -10.99
C PRO A 37 -8.51 5.50 -9.81
N LEU A 38 -8.22 4.33 -9.22
CA LEU A 38 -8.91 3.85 -8.02
C LEU A 38 -8.63 4.77 -6.84
N TYR A 39 -7.36 5.10 -6.61
CA TYR A 39 -6.95 5.97 -5.52
C TYR A 39 -7.54 7.39 -5.61
N PHE A 40 -7.60 7.94 -6.82
CA PHE A 40 -8.17 9.27 -7.05
C PHE A 40 -9.69 9.28 -7.29
N GLY A 41 -10.37 8.16 -7.11
CA GLY A 41 -11.83 8.08 -7.23
C GLY A 41 -12.36 8.40 -8.65
N LEU A 42 -11.62 8.05 -9.69
CA LEU A 42 -11.97 8.38 -11.07
C LEU A 42 -12.89 7.34 -11.74
N PHE A 43 -13.19 6.23 -11.08
CA PHE A 43 -14.17 5.24 -11.54
C PHE A 43 -15.55 5.55 -10.97
N ASN A 44 -16.61 5.32 -11.77
CA ASN A 44 -17.94 5.18 -11.20
C ASN A 44 -18.06 3.84 -10.44
N GLU A 45 -19.10 3.68 -9.61
CA GLU A 45 -19.25 2.52 -8.74
C GLU A 45 -19.21 1.17 -9.49
N LYS A 46 -19.86 1.09 -10.66
CA LYS A 46 -19.85 -0.13 -11.49
C LYS A 46 -18.44 -0.46 -11.99
N ASN A 47 -17.74 0.53 -12.53
CA ASN A 47 -16.41 0.34 -13.09
C ASN A 47 -15.33 0.19 -12.01
N LYS A 48 -15.56 0.77 -10.82
CA LYS A 48 -14.68 0.60 -9.66
C LYS A 48 -14.54 -0.87 -9.29
N GLN A 49 -15.67 -1.59 -9.16
CA GLN A 49 -15.63 -3.00 -8.81
C GLN A 49 -14.90 -3.85 -9.87
N LEU A 50 -15.16 -3.58 -11.14
CA LEU A 50 -14.47 -4.26 -12.24
C LEU A 50 -12.96 -3.95 -12.26
N ALA A 51 -12.58 -2.69 -12.05
CA ALA A 51 -11.18 -2.27 -12.00
C ALA A 51 -10.42 -2.93 -10.84
N ILE A 52 -11.07 -3.15 -9.69
CA ILE A 52 -10.48 -3.86 -8.56
C ILE A 52 -10.23 -5.34 -8.93
N GLU A 53 -11.17 -6.00 -9.58
CA GLU A 53 -10.97 -7.38 -10.03
C GLU A 53 -9.84 -7.47 -11.07
N HIS A 54 -9.78 -6.56 -12.02
CA HIS A 54 -8.67 -6.50 -13.00
C HIS A 54 -7.33 -6.21 -12.34
N LEU A 55 -7.31 -5.37 -11.30
CA LEU A 55 -6.09 -5.15 -10.51
C LEU A 55 -5.61 -6.44 -9.84
N LYS A 56 -6.52 -7.19 -9.21
CA LYS A 56 -6.20 -8.49 -8.60
C LYS A 56 -5.67 -9.49 -9.62
N GLU A 57 -6.31 -9.57 -10.79
CA GLU A 57 -5.84 -10.41 -11.88
C GLU A 57 -4.45 -9.99 -12.38
N ALA A 58 -4.20 -8.68 -12.50
CA ALA A 58 -2.89 -8.16 -12.91
C ALA A 58 -1.80 -8.48 -11.87
N ILE A 59 -2.13 -8.45 -10.57
CA ILE A 59 -1.23 -8.87 -9.49
C ILE A 59 -0.97 -10.38 -9.57
N ALA A 60 -2.02 -11.19 -9.74
CA ALA A 60 -1.89 -12.64 -9.84
C ALA A 60 -1.06 -13.06 -11.08
N ARG A 61 -1.26 -12.42 -12.24
CA ARG A 61 -0.45 -12.66 -13.46
C ARG A 61 1.04 -12.39 -13.26
N SER A 62 1.39 -11.51 -12.33
CA SER A 62 2.79 -11.23 -11.96
C SER A 62 3.27 -12.05 -10.75
N HIS A 63 2.60 -13.17 -10.43
CA HIS A 63 2.96 -14.03 -9.28
C HIS A 63 3.01 -13.27 -7.95
N ASN A 64 2.09 -12.33 -7.74
CA ASN A 64 2.02 -11.46 -6.56
C ASN A 64 3.30 -10.64 -6.35
N THR A 65 3.87 -10.13 -7.44
CA THR A 65 5.00 -9.19 -7.41
C THR A 65 4.60 -7.81 -7.93
N LEU A 66 5.45 -6.82 -7.68
CA LEU A 66 5.19 -5.42 -8.00
C LEU A 66 5.62 -5.10 -9.43
N THR A 67 4.67 -4.90 -10.35
CA THR A 67 4.97 -4.38 -11.69
C THR A 67 4.79 -2.87 -11.79
N THR A 68 4.64 -2.22 -10.64
CA THR A 68 4.47 -0.77 -10.53
C THR A 68 5.81 -0.06 -10.45
N GLY A 69 5.86 1.14 -11.00
CA GLY A 69 6.94 2.10 -10.78
C GLY A 69 6.59 3.14 -9.72
N PHE A 70 7.30 4.27 -9.72
CA PHE A 70 7.15 5.36 -8.74
C PHE A 70 5.73 5.93 -8.64
N ILE A 71 4.97 5.90 -9.73
CA ILE A 71 3.61 6.45 -9.79
C ILE A 71 2.58 5.50 -9.18
N GLY A 72 2.74 4.18 -9.35
CA GLY A 72 1.75 3.20 -8.88
C GLY A 72 2.05 2.63 -7.49
N THR A 73 3.34 2.40 -7.19
CA THR A 73 3.75 1.73 -5.95
C THR A 73 3.24 2.42 -4.67
N PRO A 74 3.26 3.77 -4.55
CA PRO A 74 2.80 4.45 -3.33
C PRO A 74 1.34 4.16 -2.97
N TYR A 75 0.50 3.92 -3.95
CA TYR A 75 -0.95 3.79 -3.76
C TYR A 75 -1.45 2.35 -3.74
N LEU A 76 -0.62 1.38 -4.14
CA LEU A 76 -1.05 -0.01 -4.34
C LEU A 76 -1.68 -0.61 -3.07
N ASN A 77 -0.93 -0.64 -1.99
CA ASN A 77 -1.40 -1.24 -0.74
C ASN A 77 -2.52 -0.43 -0.09
N LEU A 78 -2.52 0.91 -0.25
CA LEU A 78 -3.62 1.77 0.20
C LEU A 78 -4.91 1.38 -0.51
N VAL A 79 -4.90 1.32 -1.85
CA VAL A 79 -6.07 0.93 -2.66
C VAL A 79 -6.58 -0.46 -2.29
N LEU A 80 -5.69 -1.42 -2.08
CA LEU A 80 -6.10 -2.77 -1.68
C LEU A 80 -6.81 -2.75 -0.32
N SER A 81 -6.23 -2.13 0.68
CA SER A 81 -6.80 -2.08 2.03
C SER A 81 -8.09 -1.26 2.11
N GLU A 82 -8.19 -0.14 1.38
CA GLU A 82 -9.41 0.67 1.28
C GLU A 82 -10.59 -0.10 0.65
N ASN A 83 -10.29 -1.09 -0.16
CA ASN A 83 -11.30 -1.93 -0.81
C ASN A 83 -11.45 -3.33 -0.16
N GLY A 84 -10.87 -3.55 1.04
CA GLY A 84 -11.05 -4.77 1.83
C GLY A 84 -10.17 -5.95 1.44
N TYR A 85 -9.11 -5.73 0.65
CA TYR A 85 -8.16 -6.75 0.23
C TYR A 85 -6.87 -6.72 1.07
N ASP A 86 -7.01 -6.64 2.39
CA ASP A 86 -5.90 -6.54 3.33
C ASP A 86 -4.94 -7.73 3.21
N GLU A 87 -5.45 -8.96 3.06
CA GLU A 87 -4.62 -10.15 2.90
C GLU A 87 -3.74 -10.08 1.64
N LEU A 88 -4.25 -9.54 0.54
CA LEU A 88 -3.46 -9.34 -0.67
C LEU A 88 -2.41 -8.24 -0.47
N ALA A 89 -2.76 -7.17 0.26
CA ALA A 89 -1.81 -6.11 0.61
C ALA A 89 -0.64 -6.66 1.46
N TYR A 90 -0.93 -7.52 2.45
CA TYR A 90 0.10 -8.21 3.22
C TYR A 90 0.91 -9.19 2.38
N THR A 91 0.27 -9.95 1.49
CA THR A 91 0.97 -10.86 0.57
C THR A 91 2.01 -10.13 -0.26
N LEU A 92 1.67 -8.95 -0.79
CA LEU A 92 2.61 -8.11 -1.55
C LEU A 92 3.71 -7.52 -0.64
N PHE A 93 3.34 -7.11 0.57
CA PHE A 93 4.29 -6.54 1.54
C PHE A 93 5.34 -7.56 2.00
N GLU A 94 4.94 -8.80 2.21
CA GLU A 94 5.79 -9.91 2.65
C GLU A 94 6.48 -10.66 1.49
N GLN A 95 6.20 -10.27 0.23
CA GLN A 95 6.81 -10.90 -0.95
C GLN A 95 8.32 -10.71 -0.97
N THR A 96 9.06 -11.80 -1.21
CA THR A 96 10.53 -11.82 -1.27
C THR A 96 11.08 -11.96 -2.67
N GLU A 97 10.25 -12.40 -3.63
CA GLU A 97 10.64 -12.53 -5.02
C GLU A 97 10.70 -11.18 -5.72
N TYR A 98 11.59 -11.07 -6.71
CA TYR A 98 11.72 -9.87 -7.55
C TYR A 98 10.50 -9.70 -8.49
N PRO A 99 9.95 -8.49 -8.60
CA PRO A 99 10.23 -7.27 -7.83
C PRO A 99 9.31 -7.14 -6.59
N SER A 100 9.88 -6.80 -5.44
CA SER A 100 9.18 -6.60 -4.17
C SER A 100 9.98 -5.74 -3.21
N TRP A 101 9.37 -5.29 -2.09
CA TRP A 101 10.08 -4.51 -1.08
C TRP A 101 11.14 -5.32 -0.32
N LEU A 102 10.91 -6.61 -0.09
CA LEU A 102 11.86 -7.45 0.66
C LEU A 102 13.00 -7.99 -0.22
N TYR A 103 12.83 -8.02 -1.54
CA TYR A 103 13.90 -8.46 -2.43
C TYR A 103 15.21 -7.67 -2.24
N PRO A 104 15.24 -6.32 -2.29
CA PRO A 104 16.45 -5.56 -1.98
C PRO A 104 17.02 -5.83 -0.59
N VAL A 105 16.15 -6.04 0.42
CA VAL A 105 16.57 -6.37 1.79
C VAL A 105 17.36 -7.67 1.81
N LEU A 106 16.91 -8.70 1.09
CA LEU A 106 17.62 -9.96 0.93
C LEU A 106 18.92 -9.83 0.12
N GLN A 107 19.06 -8.78 -0.68
CA GLN A 107 20.31 -8.42 -1.36
C GLN A 107 21.24 -7.55 -0.48
N GLY A 108 20.89 -7.30 0.77
CA GLY A 108 21.70 -6.54 1.74
C GLY A 108 21.39 -5.04 1.77
N ALA A 109 20.25 -4.59 1.25
CA ALA A 109 19.85 -3.18 1.31
C ALA A 109 19.63 -2.73 2.76
N THR A 110 20.19 -1.57 3.10
CA THR A 110 19.98 -0.85 4.36
C THR A 110 19.28 0.48 4.15
N THR A 111 19.01 0.83 2.90
CA THR A 111 18.34 2.05 2.47
C THR A 111 17.32 1.72 1.38
N MET A 112 16.41 2.65 1.09
CA MET A 112 15.49 2.48 -0.04
C MET A 112 16.20 2.80 -1.35
N TRP A 113 16.19 1.84 -2.28
CA TRP A 113 16.83 1.95 -3.57
C TRP A 113 15.86 2.50 -4.63
N GLU A 114 16.42 3.14 -5.67
CA GLU A 114 15.66 3.62 -6.82
C GLU A 114 15.05 2.51 -7.67
N ARG A 115 15.73 1.36 -7.72
CA ARG A 115 15.28 0.17 -8.45
C ARG A 115 15.32 -1.02 -7.52
N TRP A 116 14.37 -1.93 -7.66
CA TRP A 116 14.31 -3.16 -6.86
C TRP A 116 15.59 -4.01 -6.97
N ASN A 117 16.31 -3.93 -8.11
CA ASN A 117 17.53 -4.64 -8.40
C ASN A 117 18.73 -3.70 -8.64
N SER A 118 18.82 -2.59 -7.89
CA SER A 118 19.97 -1.67 -7.95
C SER A 118 21.30 -2.36 -7.70
N TYR A 119 21.28 -3.39 -6.87
CA TYR A 119 22.38 -4.31 -6.62
C TYR A 119 21.83 -5.73 -6.46
N THR A 120 22.60 -6.72 -6.88
CA THR A 120 22.34 -8.14 -6.59
C THR A 120 23.63 -8.82 -6.15
N ILE A 121 23.52 -9.78 -5.25
CA ILE A 121 24.69 -10.57 -4.78
C ILE A 121 25.37 -11.28 -5.93
N ILE A 122 24.62 -11.69 -6.96
CA ILE A 122 25.16 -12.45 -8.10
C ILE A 122 25.83 -11.53 -9.13
N ASN A 123 25.18 -10.40 -9.48
CA ASN A 123 25.62 -9.56 -10.60
C ASN A 123 26.27 -8.24 -10.16
N GLY A 124 26.31 -7.94 -8.85
CA GLY A 124 26.84 -6.68 -8.34
C GLY A 124 25.92 -5.49 -8.64
N PHE A 125 26.53 -4.32 -8.83
CA PHE A 125 25.81 -3.06 -9.06
C PHE A 125 25.17 -3.03 -10.47
N GLY A 126 23.94 -2.53 -10.52
CA GLY A 126 23.26 -2.22 -11.76
C GLY A 126 23.91 -1.03 -12.51
N PRO A 127 23.40 -0.69 -13.72
CA PRO A 127 23.88 0.44 -14.49
C PRO A 127 23.81 1.75 -13.69
N VAL A 128 24.81 2.62 -13.83
CA VAL A 128 24.93 3.87 -13.06
C VAL A 128 23.80 4.89 -13.34
N GLY A 129 23.19 4.83 -14.50
CA GLY A 129 22.04 5.66 -14.85
C GLY A 129 20.80 5.20 -14.08
N MET A 130 20.11 6.13 -13.35
CA MET A 130 18.92 5.86 -12.56
C MET A 130 19.15 4.70 -11.56
N ASN A 131 20.18 4.78 -10.76
CA ASN A 131 20.57 3.74 -9.80
C ASN A 131 20.99 4.33 -8.46
N SER A 132 20.19 5.23 -7.89
CA SER A 132 20.41 5.79 -6.56
C SER A 132 20.13 4.73 -5.48
N PHE A 133 20.99 4.69 -4.45
CA PHE A 133 20.81 3.87 -3.26
C PHE A 133 20.12 4.62 -2.11
N ASN A 134 19.72 5.87 -2.33
CA ASN A 134 18.94 6.71 -1.41
C ASN A 134 17.80 7.38 -2.19
N HIS A 135 16.76 6.61 -2.51
CA HIS A 135 15.62 7.09 -3.28
C HIS A 135 14.31 6.84 -2.52
N TYR A 136 13.54 7.88 -2.27
CA TYR A 136 12.39 7.83 -1.37
C TYR A 136 11.16 7.08 -1.91
N ALA A 137 11.00 6.99 -3.23
CA ALA A 137 9.70 6.67 -3.85
C ALA A 137 9.07 5.37 -3.36
N TYR A 138 9.83 4.28 -3.27
CA TYR A 138 9.29 3.00 -2.79
C TYR A 138 9.11 2.95 -1.28
N GLY A 139 9.74 3.88 -0.55
CA GLY A 139 9.55 4.06 0.89
C GLY A 139 8.16 4.59 1.26
N ALA A 140 7.35 5.02 0.30
CA ALA A 140 5.95 5.40 0.49
C ALA A 140 5.09 4.26 1.09
N ILE A 141 5.52 3.00 1.04
CA ILE A 141 4.87 1.88 1.75
C ILE A 141 4.71 2.16 3.25
N GLN A 142 5.54 3.03 3.81
CA GLN A 142 5.45 3.42 5.22
C GLN A 142 4.10 4.05 5.58
N GLU A 143 3.46 4.77 4.65
CA GLU A 143 2.11 5.30 4.88
C GLU A 143 1.11 4.17 5.14
N TRP A 144 1.14 3.12 4.32
CA TRP A 144 0.31 1.94 4.53
C TRP A 144 0.61 1.21 5.85
N MET A 145 1.89 1.10 6.20
CA MET A 145 2.29 0.48 7.47
C MET A 145 1.70 1.22 8.67
N PHE A 146 1.74 2.55 8.67
CA PHE A 146 1.16 3.35 9.75
C PHE A 146 -0.37 3.35 9.72
N ALA A 147 -0.97 3.60 8.56
CA ALA A 147 -2.41 3.77 8.45
C ALA A 147 -3.18 2.46 8.61
N TYR A 148 -2.63 1.34 8.11
CA TYR A 148 -3.35 0.07 8.07
C TYR A 148 -2.75 -1.00 8.98
N SER A 149 -1.44 -1.30 8.87
CA SER A 149 -0.83 -2.33 9.71
C SER A 149 -0.83 -1.95 11.20
N ILE A 150 -0.38 -0.75 11.54
CA ILE A 150 -0.41 -0.20 12.90
C ILE A 150 -1.81 0.33 13.22
N GLY A 151 -2.49 0.91 12.21
CA GLY A 151 -3.86 1.40 12.32
C GLY A 151 -3.98 2.81 12.89
N ILE A 152 -2.93 3.65 12.80
CA ILE A 152 -2.99 5.07 13.19
C ILE A 152 -3.31 5.91 11.97
N GLN A 153 -4.52 6.48 11.90
CA GLN A 153 -4.96 7.30 10.78
C GLN A 153 -5.37 8.70 11.26
N ARG A 154 -5.20 9.67 10.36
CA ARG A 154 -5.76 11.01 10.56
C ARG A 154 -7.26 11.01 10.29
N ASP A 155 -8.00 11.80 11.02
CA ASP A 155 -9.36 12.15 10.65
C ASP A 155 -9.32 13.33 9.67
N GLU A 156 -9.74 13.13 8.43
CA GLU A 156 -9.75 14.17 7.40
C GLU A 156 -10.72 15.32 7.72
N LYS A 157 -11.74 15.05 8.53
CA LYS A 157 -12.71 16.07 9.00
C LYS A 157 -12.16 16.91 10.15
N GLN A 158 -11.15 16.39 10.87
CA GLN A 158 -10.49 17.05 11.99
C GLN A 158 -8.96 16.87 11.89
N PRO A 159 -8.31 17.48 10.87
CA PRO A 159 -6.89 17.29 10.62
C PRO A 159 -6.03 17.73 11.80
N GLY A 160 -4.83 17.15 11.91
CA GLY A 160 -3.86 17.50 12.96
C GLY A 160 -3.88 16.60 14.18
N TYR A 161 -4.63 15.47 14.16
CA TYR A 161 -4.68 14.47 15.25
C TYR A 161 -5.31 14.96 16.55
N LYS A 162 -6.21 15.96 16.47
CA LYS A 162 -7.10 16.30 17.60
C LYS A 162 -8.12 15.18 17.82
N HIS A 163 -8.61 14.62 16.74
CA HIS A 163 -9.33 13.36 16.69
C HIS A 163 -8.52 12.35 15.89
N ILE A 164 -8.41 11.13 16.37
CA ILE A 164 -7.56 10.08 15.84
C ILE A 164 -8.45 8.91 15.40
N LEU A 165 -8.22 8.37 14.21
CA LEU A 165 -8.85 7.11 13.82
C LEU A 165 -7.87 5.97 14.09
N LEU A 166 -8.30 4.99 14.87
CA LEU A 166 -7.55 3.79 15.18
C LEU A 166 -8.24 2.61 14.49
N GLN A 167 -7.61 2.06 13.44
CA GLN A 167 -8.21 1.01 12.63
C GLN A 167 -7.13 0.02 12.15
N PRO A 168 -6.60 -0.83 13.03
CA PRO A 168 -5.62 -1.83 12.64
C PRO A 168 -6.22 -2.89 11.70
N ARG A 169 -5.50 -3.21 10.65
CA ARG A 169 -5.78 -4.32 9.75
C ARG A 169 -4.88 -5.48 10.13
N ILE A 170 -5.41 -6.42 10.88
CA ILE A 170 -4.66 -7.57 11.39
C ILE A 170 -4.56 -8.61 10.28
N GLY A 171 -3.35 -8.95 9.82
CA GLY A 171 -3.16 -9.86 8.70
C GLY A 171 -1.72 -10.30 8.50
N GLY A 172 -1.48 -10.98 7.39
CA GLY A 172 -0.19 -11.52 7.03
C GLY A 172 0.34 -12.57 8.01
N SER A 173 1.63 -12.82 7.96
CA SER A 173 2.33 -13.73 8.85
C SER A 173 2.64 -13.14 10.24
N PHE A 174 2.31 -11.87 10.46
CA PHE A 174 2.61 -11.19 11.73
C PHE A 174 1.76 -11.72 12.88
N THR A 175 2.41 -11.99 13.99
CA THR A 175 1.76 -12.33 15.27
C THR A 175 1.59 -11.10 16.16
N TYR A 176 2.33 -10.04 15.91
CA TYR A 176 2.17 -8.75 16.59
C TYR A 176 2.68 -7.61 15.70
N ILE A 177 2.10 -6.44 15.88
CA ILE A 177 2.63 -5.16 15.37
C ILE A 177 2.50 -4.12 16.48
N LYS A 178 3.50 -3.26 16.61
CA LYS A 178 3.50 -2.12 17.52
C LYS A 178 4.12 -0.91 16.83
N GLY A 179 3.49 0.24 17.00
CA GLY A 179 4.03 1.49 16.49
C GLY A 179 3.52 2.70 17.27
N HIS A 180 4.13 3.84 17.00
CA HIS A 180 3.70 5.12 17.56
C HIS A 180 3.90 6.24 16.56
N TYR A 181 3.15 7.30 16.75
CA TYR A 181 3.28 8.54 15.99
C TYR A 181 3.28 9.73 16.93
N ASP A 182 4.30 10.58 16.86
CA ASP A 182 4.41 11.78 17.68
C ASP A 182 3.66 12.93 16.99
N THR A 183 2.51 13.28 17.54
CA THR A 183 1.65 14.37 17.06
C THR A 183 1.96 15.68 17.79
N VAL A 184 1.39 16.79 17.31
CA VAL A 184 1.47 18.08 18.02
C VAL A 184 0.82 18.08 19.40
N TYR A 185 -0.02 17.08 19.72
CA TYR A 185 -0.68 16.89 21.02
C TYR A 185 0.07 15.89 21.91
N GLY A 186 1.05 15.17 21.39
CA GLY A 186 1.79 14.12 22.08
C GLY A 186 1.76 12.82 21.31
N ARG A 187 2.27 11.76 21.94
CA ARG A 187 2.44 10.45 21.34
C ARG A 187 1.13 9.67 21.27
N VAL A 188 0.83 9.15 20.09
CA VAL A 188 -0.19 8.11 19.87
C VAL A 188 0.53 6.78 19.75
N GLU A 189 0.08 5.77 20.51
CA GLU A 189 0.60 4.40 20.39
C GLU A 189 -0.52 3.46 19.98
N SER A 190 -0.17 2.48 19.17
CA SER A 190 -1.09 1.41 18.73
C SER A 190 -0.32 0.11 18.63
N SER A 191 -0.89 -0.95 19.16
CA SER A 191 -0.30 -2.29 19.05
C SER A 191 -1.39 -3.37 19.07
N TRP A 192 -1.11 -4.46 18.36
CA TRP A 192 -1.93 -5.65 18.42
C TRP A 192 -1.05 -6.91 18.50
N ASN A 193 -1.62 -7.95 19.15
CA ASN A 193 -1.08 -9.30 19.17
C ASN A 193 -2.17 -10.25 18.72
N LYS A 194 -1.82 -11.22 17.89
CA LYS A 194 -2.71 -12.22 17.32
C LYS A 194 -2.29 -13.62 17.77
N SER A 195 -3.25 -14.41 18.24
CA SER A 195 -3.14 -15.85 18.45
C SER A 195 -4.14 -16.60 17.57
N ASP A 196 -4.15 -17.91 17.62
CA ASP A 196 -5.10 -18.74 16.85
C ASP A 196 -6.56 -18.50 17.23
N LYS A 197 -6.84 -17.97 18.42
CA LYS A 197 -8.20 -17.86 18.98
C LYS A 197 -8.68 -16.45 19.17
N GLU A 198 -7.77 -15.51 19.36
CA GLU A 198 -8.08 -14.13 19.72
C GLU A 198 -6.98 -13.18 19.29
N TYR A 199 -7.31 -11.92 19.25
CA TYR A 199 -6.30 -10.87 19.22
C TYR A 199 -6.55 -9.86 20.33
N THR A 200 -5.46 -9.26 20.82
CA THR A 200 -5.51 -8.15 21.77
C THR A 200 -5.07 -6.88 21.07
N TYR A 201 -5.72 -5.79 21.41
CA TYR A 201 -5.38 -4.47 20.90
C TYR A 201 -5.14 -3.51 22.07
N GLN A 202 -4.10 -2.70 21.97
CA GLN A 202 -3.77 -1.67 22.95
C GLN A 202 -3.48 -0.36 22.24
N ALA A 203 -4.01 0.73 22.76
CA ALA A 203 -3.74 2.06 22.28
C ALA A 203 -3.52 3.05 23.43
N THR A 204 -2.68 4.05 23.16
CA THR A 204 -2.52 5.22 24.03
C THR A 204 -2.73 6.46 23.19
N ILE A 205 -3.56 7.37 23.65
CA ILE A 205 -3.79 8.67 23.00
C ILE A 205 -3.38 9.82 23.93
N PRO A 206 -2.90 10.94 23.38
CA PRO A 206 -2.49 12.09 24.18
C PRO A 206 -3.67 12.70 24.97
N ALA A 207 -3.35 13.32 26.12
CA ALA A 207 -4.33 14.09 26.88
C ALA A 207 -5.02 15.17 26.01
N ASN A 208 -6.30 15.41 26.27
CA ASN A 208 -7.12 16.38 25.52
C ASN A 208 -7.29 16.04 24.01
N THR A 209 -7.10 14.80 23.62
CA THR A 209 -7.49 14.28 22.30
C THR A 209 -8.59 13.25 22.43
N THR A 210 -9.23 12.91 21.31
CA THR A 210 -10.22 11.83 21.21
C THR A 210 -9.81 10.86 20.14
N ALA A 211 -10.31 9.62 20.22
CA ALA A 211 -10.11 8.64 19.17
C ALA A 211 -11.40 7.85 18.90
N THR A 212 -11.56 7.40 17.66
CA THR A 212 -12.53 6.37 17.29
C THR A 212 -11.77 5.10 16.93
N LEU A 213 -12.10 4.00 17.61
CA LEU A 213 -11.49 2.70 17.39
C LEU A 213 -12.44 1.82 16.55
N TYR A 214 -11.94 1.31 15.42
CA TYR A 214 -12.60 0.33 14.59
C TYR A 214 -11.88 -1.01 14.73
N LEU A 215 -12.54 -1.97 15.37
CA LEU A 215 -11.99 -3.34 15.52
C LEU A 215 -12.55 -4.26 14.44
N PRO A 216 -11.74 -5.17 13.88
CA PRO A 216 -12.16 -6.14 12.87
C PRO A 216 -12.92 -7.31 13.51
N VAL A 217 -14.05 -7.04 14.17
CA VAL A 217 -14.88 -8.03 14.84
C VAL A 217 -16.24 -8.14 14.14
N THR A 218 -16.71 -9.36 13.99
CA THR A 218 -18.04 -9.64 13.42
C THR A 218 -19.13 -9.70 14.49
N ASP A 219 -18.76 -9.96 15.75
CA ASP A 219 -19.68 -10.07 16.89
C ASP A 219 -19.19 -9.15 18.03
N PRO A 220 -19.80 -7.98 18.20
CA PRO A 220 -19.42 -7.04 19.26
C PRO A 220 -19.51 -7.60 20.69
N SER A 221 -20.34 -8.63 20.93
CA SER A 221 -20.48 -9.25 22.26
C SER A 221 -19.22 -10.00 22.73
N LYS A 222 -18.30 -10.27 21.81
CA LYS A 222 -17.01 -10.93 22.10
C LYS A 222 -15.89 -9.95 22.40
N VAL A 223 -16.15 -8.66 22.33
CA VAL A 223 -15.17 -7.62 22.70
C VAL A 223 -15.18 -7.45 24.19
N ILE A 224 -14.00 -7.55 24.81
CA ILE A 224 -13.79 -7.30 26.23
C ILE A 224 -12.86 -6.10 26.36
N GLU A 225 -13.32 -5.07 27.05
CA GLU A 225 -12.51 -3.91 27.40
C GLU A 225 -12.01 -4.06 28.85
N ASN A 226 -10.70 -3.85 29.03
CA ASN A 226 -10.02 -3.94 30.33
C ASN A 226 -9.40 -2.59 30.73
#